data_3229ca623dfa06f09a24ba6efc0e30b4
#
_entry.id   3229ca623dfa06f09a24ba6efc0e30b4
#
_cell.length_a   1.000
_cell.length_b   1.000
_cell.length_c   1.000
_cell.angle_alpha   90.00
_cell.angle_beta   90.00
_cell.angle_gamma   90.00
#
_symmetry.space_group_name_H-M   'P 1'
#
loop_
_entity.id
_entity.type
_entity.pdbx_description
1 polymer ?
#
loop_
_entity_poly.entity_id
_entity_poly.type
_entity_poly.pdbx_seq_one_letter_code
_entity_poly.pdbx_strand_id
1 'polypeptide(L)'
;YDDIYNVPFIAHIPGVSTVGRSDAFVSLIDLPATVLDIAGLDTSLVEDGRSIVDLTRGGQVEGWREDIVCEFHGHHFPLQQRMLRTRDFKLVINPESINELYDLRLDPAEMNNVYTVPVYDEIRRELATNLYLQLRERGDHSFAKWMAAMTDFDIPLVNTARSDLDEVTSD
;
A
#
# COMPACT_ATOMS: atom_id res chain seq x y z
N TYR A 1 10.56 -4.92 6.51
CA TYR A 1 11.74 -4.74 5.65
C TYR A 1 11.46 -5.29 4.26
N ASP A 2 12.10 -4.71 3.22
CA ASP A 2 11.94 -5.18 1.83
C ASP A 2 12.32 -6.65 1.67
N ASP A 3 13.24 -7.18 2.44
CA ASP A 3 13.59 -8.61 2.45
C ASP A 3 12.38 -9.55 2.69
N ILE A 4 11.32 -9.04 3.30
CA ILE A 4 10.09 -9.81 3.58
C ILE A 4 9.00 -9.49 2.55
N TYR A 5 8.88 -8.23 2.14
CA TYR A 5 7.78 -7.76 1.30
C TYR A 5 8.11 -7.78 -0.20
N ASN A 6 9.36 -7.56 -0.57
CA ASN A 6 9.78 -7.54 -1.97
C ASN A 6 10.16 -8.95 -2.44
N VAL A 7 9.15 -9.79 -2.63
CA VAL A 7 9.34 -11.17 -3.08
C VAL A 7 9.70 -11.22 -4.58
N PRO A 8 10.60 -12.12 -5.00
CA PRO A 8 10.90 -12.33 -6.42
C PRO A 8 9.63 -12.71 -7.20
N PHE A 9 9.41 -12.04 -8.34
CA PHE A 9 8.29 -12.33 -9.20
C PHE A 9 8.72 -12.43 -10.67
N ILE A 10 8.40 -13.56 -11.31
CA ILE A 10 8.66 -13.81 -12.73
C ILE A 10 7.34 -14.24 -13.38
N ALA A 11 6.93 -13.57 -14.45
CA ALA A 11 5.73 -13.90 -15.19
C ALA A 11 6.07 -14.32 -16.62
N HIS A 12 5.42 -15.39 -17.08
CA HIS A 12 5.38 -15.79 -18.47
C HIS A 12 3.91 -15.95 -18.89
N ILE A 13 3.47 -15.12 -19.81
CA ILE A 13 2.09 -15.15 -20.33
C ILE A 13 2.09 -15.66 -21.75
N PRO A 14 1.40 -16.76 -22.06
CA PRO A 14 1.31 -17.29 -23.43
C PRO A 14 0.82 -16.22 -24.40
N GLY A 15 1.49 -16.11 -25.56
CA GLY A 15 1.17 -15.12 -26.58
C GLY A 15 1.78 -13.74 -26.36
N VAL A 16 2.44 -13.49 -25.22
CA VAL A 16 3.24 -12.30 -24.98
C VAL A 16 4.71 -12.63 -25.23
N SER A 17 5.33 -11.96 -26.20
CA SER A 17 6.72 -12.25 -26.63
C SER A 17 7.74 -11.27 -26.01
N THR A 18 7.32 -10.29 -25.24
CA THR A 18 8.21 -9.31 -24.63
C THR A 18 9.04 -9.96 -23.53
N VAL A 19 10.34 -9.74 -23.57
CA VAL A 19 11.27 -10.13 -22.50
C VAL A 19 11.85 -8.85 -21.92
N GLY A 20 11.80 -8.73 -20.60
CA GLY A 20 12.31 -7.54 -19.94
C GLY A 20 12.10 -7.56 -18.42
N ARG A 21 12.43 -6.44 -17.81
CA ARG A 21 12.18 -6.15 -16.40
C ARG A 21 11.24 -4.94 -16.27
N SER A 22 10.37 -5.00 -15.31
CA SER A 22 9.53 -3.86 -14.91
C SER A 22 9.82 -3.51 -13.45
N ASP A 23 9.91 -2.21 -13.15
CA ASP A 23 10.04 -1.69 -11.79
C ASP A 23 8.68 -1.16 -11.27
N ALA A 24 7.58 -1.51 -11.94
CA ALA A 24 6.23 -1.20 -11.49
C ALA A 24 5.90 -1.94 -10.19
N PHE A 25 5.17 -1.28 -9.29
CA PHE A 25 4.68 -1.94 -8.09
C PHE A 25 3.64 -3.00 -8.44
N VAL A 26 3.98 -4.26 -8.18
CA VAL A 26 3.11 -5.42 -8.37
C VAL A 26 2.90 -6.10 -7.02
N SER A 27 1.69 -6.54 -6.75
CA SER A 27 1.32 -7.25 -5.53
C SER A 27 0.79 -8.65 -5.84
N LEU A 28 0.85 -9.55 -4.87
CA LEU A 28 0.24 -10.88 -4.99
C LEU A 28 -1.28 -10.81 -5.22
N ILE A 29 -1.94 -9.74 -4.78
CA ILE A 29 -3.38 -9.49 -5.05
C ILE A 29 -3.66 -9.22 -6.54
N ASP A 30 -2.64 -8.91 -7.34
CA ASP A 30 -2.78 -8.72 -8.80
C ASP A 30 -2.91 -10.06 -9.55
N LEU A 31 -2.49 -11.16 -8.94
CA LEU A 31 -2.52 -12.47 -9.58
C LEU A 31 -3.94 -12.93 -9.94
N PRO A 32 -4.94 -12.86 -9.04
CA PRO A 32 -6.31 -13.21 -9.39
C PRO A 32 -6.85 -12.39 -10.55
N ALA A 33 -6.66 -11.06 -10.53
CA ALA A 33 -7.08 -10.17 -11.61
C ALA A 33 -6.40 -10.54 -12.94
N THR A 34 -5.10 -10.87 -12.89
CA THR A 34 -4.34 -11.29 -14.08
C THR A 34 -4.84 -12.60 -14.65
N VAL A 35 -5.17 -13.58 -13.81
CA VAL A 35 -5.71 -14.88 -14.25
C VAL A 35 -7.09 -14.70 -14.90
N LEU A 36 -7.96 -13.88 -14.32
CA LEU A 36 -9.26 -13.57 -14.89
C LEU A 36 -9.13 -12.88 -16.27
N ASP A 37 -8.23 -11.91 -16.39
CA ASP A 37 -7.96 -11.20 -17.64
C ASP A 37 -7.45 -12.15 -18.74
N ILE A 38 -6.49 -13.01 -18.44
CA ILE A 38 -5.98 -14.02 -19.38
C ILE A 38 -7.10 -14.98 -19.82
N ALA A 39 -8.03 -15.29 -18.91
CA ALA A 39 -9.18 -16.16 -19.21
C ALA A 39 -10.30 -15.42 -19.96
N GLY A 40 -10.19 -14.13 -20.21
CA GLY A 40 -11.23 -13.29 -20.81
C GLY A 40 -12.47 -13.11 -19.92
N LEU A 41 -12.28 -13.20 -18.61
CA LEU A 41 -13.33 -13.01 -17.60
C LEU A 41 -13.30 -11.60 -17.00
N ASP A 42 -14.38 -11.23 -16.33
CA ASP A 42 -14.50 -9.93 -15.68
C ASP A 42 -13.52 -9.81 -14.50
N THR A 43 -12.63 -8.82 -14.56
CA THR A 43 -11.65 -8.52 -13.51
C THR A 43 -12.21 -7.67 -12.39
N SER A 44 -13.39 -7.08 -12.53
CA SER A 44 -14.04 -6.26 -11.50
C SER A 44 -14.39 -7.03 -10.21
N LEU A 45 -14.34 -8.36 -10.28
CA LEU A 45 -14.48 -9.25 -9.12
C LEU A 45 -13.30 -9.15 -8.14
N VAL A 46 -12.19 -8.51 -8.53
CA VAL A 46 -11.00 -8.31 -7.70
C VAL A 46 -10.83 -6.80 -7.47
N GLU A 47 -11.35 -6.32 -6.35
CA GLU A 47 -11.46 -4.88 -6.07
C GLU A 47 -10.09 -4.18 -5.98
N ASP A 48 -9.11 -4.78 -5.29
CA ASP A 48 -7.79 -4.18 -5.04
C ASP A 48 -6.70 -4.62 -6.03
N GLY A 49 -6.91 -5.72 -6.74
CA GLY A 49 -5.95 -6.27 -7.70
C GLY A 49 -6.10 -5.68 -9.10
N ARG A 50 -4.98 -5.57 -9.81
CA ARG A 50 -4.95 -5.12 -11.21
C ARG A 50 -4.24 -6.14 -12.08
N SER A 51 -4.77 -6.43 -13.28
CA SER A 51 -4.07 -7.30 -14.23
C SER A 51 -2.72 -6.72 -14.64
N ILE A 52 -1.68 -7.56 -14.57
CA ILE A 52 -0.33 -7.20 -15.00
C ILE A 52 -0.07 -7.50 -16.49
N VAL A 53 -1.07 -7.98 -17.23
CA VAL A 53 -0.90 -8.37 -18.64
C VAL A 53 -0.29 -7.25 -19.46
N ASP A 54 -0.76 -6.01 -19.30
CA ASP A 54 -0.23 -4.87 -20.05
C ASP A 54 1.20 -4.49 -19.64
N LEU A 55 1.56 -4.66 -18.37
CA LEU A 55 2.96 -4.49 -17.94
C LEU A 55 3.90 -5.49 -18.63
N THR A 56 3.44 -6.72 -18.85
CA THR A 56 4.24 -7.77 -19.51
C THR A 56 4.44 -7.54 -21.00
N ARG A 57 3.66 -6.64 -21.61
CA ARG A 57 3.82 -6.22 -23.01
C ARG A 57 4.92 -5.19 -23.23
N GLY A 58 5.60 -4.75 -22.15
CA GLY A 58 6.77 -3.87 -22.23
C GLY A 58 6.45 -2.39 -22.31
N GLY A 59 5.30 -1.96 -21.82
CA GLY A 59 4.88 -0.55 -21.76
C GLY A 59 4.82 0.02 -20.36
N GLN A 60 4.83 1.35 -20.26
CA GLN A 60 4.30 2.03 -19.09
C GLN A 60 2.77 1.99 -19.19
N VAL A 61 2.12 1.55 -18.12
CA VAL A 61 0.65 1.54 -18.03
C VAL A 61 0.23 2.84 -17.36
N GLU A 62 -0.52 3.67 -18.09
CA GLU A 62 -1.04 4.91 -17.55
C GLU A 62 -1.92 4.65 -16.32
N GLY A 63 -1.73 5.47 -15.27
CA GLY A 63 -2.45 5.32 -14.01
C GLY A 63 -2.09 4.04 -13.22
N TRP A 64 -0.97 3.38 -13.53
CA TRP A 64 -0.47 2.34 -12.67
C TRP A 64 -0.06 2.90 -11.32
N ARG A 65 -0.19 2.08 -10.26
CA ARG A 65 0.11 2.53 -8.89
C ARG A 65 1.57 2.96 -8.73
N GLU A 66 1.76 4.05 -7.98
CA GLU A 66 3.08 4.59 -7.65
C GLU A 66 3.53 4.24 -6.24
N ASP A 67 2.64 3.64 -5.48
CA ASP A 67 2.87 3.15 -4.13
C ASP A 67 2.11 1.84 -3.85
N ILE A 68 2.40 1.24 -2.70
CA ILE A 68 1.72 0.03 -2.25
C ILE A 68 1.51 0.08 -0.74
N VAL A 69 0.30 -0.25 -0.31
CA VAL A 69 -0.02 -0.45 1.10
C VAL A 69 0.09 -1.92 1.44
N CYS A 70 0.80 -2.22 2.52
CA CYS A 70 0.89 -3.56 3.08
C CYS A 70 0.36 -3.56 4.51
N GLU A 71 -0.30 -4.64 4.86
CA GLU A 71 -0.88 -4.84 6.18
C GLU A 71 -0.25 -6.05 6.86
N PHE A 72 -0.08 -5.95 8.17
CA PHE A 72 0.31 -7.06 9.01
C PHE A 72 -0.59 -7.09 10.24
N HIS A 73 -1.19 -8.24 10.51
CA HIS A 73 -2.17 -8.42 11.59
C HIS A 73 -1.63 -9.29 12.74
N GLY A 74 -0.31 -9.39 12.82
CA GLY A 74 0.34 -10.29 13.79
C GLY A 74 0.24 -11.75 13.36
N HIS A 75 1.08 -12.60 13.97
CA HIS A 75 1.03 -14.04 13.72
C HIS A 75 0.70 -14.82 15.00
N HIS A 76 1.35 -14.45 16.10
CA HIS A 76 1.08 -15.00 17.45
C HIS A 76 0.82 -13.90 18.49
N PHE A 77 0.99 -12.64 18.09
CA PHE A 77 0.82 -11.47 18.95
C PHE A 77 -0.20 -10.53 18.31
N PRO A 78 -0.95 -9.76 19.07
CA PRO A 78 -1.91 -8.78 18.56
C PRO A 78 -1.21 -7.54 18.00
N LEU A 79 -0.17 -7.73 17.18
CA LEU A 79 0.56 -6.65 16.54
C LEU A 79 -0.09 -6.30 15.21
N GLN A 80 -0.49 -5.06 15.05
CA GLN A 80 -1.02 -4.56 13.81
C GLN A 80 -0.07 -3.51 13.23
N GLN A 81 0.23 -3.62 11.95
CA GLN A 81 1.06 -2.64 11.25
C GLN A 81 0.41 -2.26 9.92
N ARG A 82 0.62 -1.02 9.51
CA ARG A 82 0.33 -0.56 8.15
C ARG A 82 1.56 0.09 7.59
N MET A 83 1.89 -0.29 6.38
CA MET A 83 3.07 0.19 5.67
C MET A 83 2.64 0.82 4.34
N LEU A 84 3.16 2.00 4.06
CA LEU A 84 3.13 2.61 2.73
C LEU A 84 4.54 2.56 2.14
N ARG A 85 4.68 1.94 0.98
CA ARG A 85 5.92 1.84 0.22
C ARG A 85 5.78 2.62 -1.08
N THR A 86 6.51 3.72 -1.20
CA THR A 86 6.69 4.47 -2.45
C THR A 86 8.04 4.09 -3.07
N ARG A 87 8.37 4.63 -4.24
CA ARG A 87 9.69 4.38 -4.85
C ARG A 87 10.85 4.78 -3.92
N ASP A 88 10.73 5.93 -3.27
CA ASP A 88 11.81 6.58 -2.55
C ASP A 88 11.76 6.40 -1.03
N PHE A 89 10.58 6.10 -0.50
CA PHE A 89 10.36 6.05 0.94
C PHE A 89 9.52 4.85 1.36
N LYS A 90 9.70 4.46 2.62
CA LYS A 90 8.83 3.51 3.30
C LYS A 90 8.42 4.08 4.66
N LEU A 91 7.12 4.19 4.89
CA LEU A 91 6.53 4.54 6.17
C LEU A 91 5.88 3.31 6.79
N VAL A 92 6.19 3.02 8.05
CA VAL A 92 5.52 1.94 8.82
C VAL A 92 4.91 2.54 10.08
N ILE A 93 3.61 2.35 10.24
CA ILE A 93 2.87 2.75 11.43
C ILE A 93 2.64 1.53 12.31
N ASN A 94 3.17 1.61 13.53
CA ASN A 94 3.18 0.55 14.53
C ASN A 94 2.45 1.00 15.80
N PRO A 95 1.17 0.67 16.01
CA PRO A 95 0.41 1.09 17.19
C PRO A 95 1.05 0.72 18.53
N GLU A 96 1.74 -0.40 18.58
CA GLU A 96 2.30 -0.99 19.81
C GLU A 96 3.82 -0.93 19.86
N SER A 97 4.44 -0.20 18.94
CA SER A 97 5.89 -0.08 18.81
C SER A 97 6.28 1.30 18.29
N ILE A 98 7.54 1.46 17.91
CA ILE A 98 8.01 2.68 17.27
C ILE A 98 7.57 2.71 15.80
N ASN A 99 7.12 3.87 15.33
CA ASN A 99 6.90 4.10 13.91
C ASN A 99 8.23 4.19 13.17
N GLU A 100 8.22 3.87 11.88
CA GLU A 100 9.44 3.79 11.10
C GLU A 100 9.29 4.58 9.79
N LEU A 101 10.35 5.28 9.42
CA LEU A 101 10.50 5.93 8.13
C LEU A 101 11.88 5.63 7.58
N TYR A 102 11.95 5.20 6.33
CA TYR A 102 13.21 4.92 5.63
C TYR A 102 13.28 5.73 4.34
N ASP A 103 14.41 6.40 4.12
CA ASP A 103 14.76 7.02 2.84
C ASP A 103 15.55 6.00 2.01
N LEU A 104 14.87 5.32 1.14
CA LEU A 104 15.43 4.19 0.38
C LEU A 104 16.40 4.59 -0.72
N ARG A 105 16.47 5.89 -1.04
CA ARG A 105 17.49 6.44 -1.95
C ARG A 105 18.87 6.47 -1.29
N LEU A 106 18.90 6.67 0.03
CA LEU A 106 20.12 6.79 0.83
C LEU A 106 20.40 5.53 1.64
N ASP A 107 19.36 4.80 2.02
CA ASP A 107 19.40 3.62 2.87
C ASP A 107 18.50 2.49 2.32
N PRO A 108 18.87 1.89 1.18
CA PRO A 108 18.07 0.82 0.57
C PRO A 108 18.03 -0.46 1.42
N ALA A 109 18.88 -0.59 2.44
CA ALA A 109 18.90 -1.70 3.38
C ALA A 109 18.06 -1.48 4.64
N GLU A 110 17.41 -0.29 4.76
CA GLU A 110 16.51 0.04 5.88
C GLU A 110 17.17 -0.09 7.26
N MET A 111 18.42 0.36 7.37
CA MET A 111 19.21 0.26 8.59
C MET A 111 19.01 1.45 9.53
N ASN A 112 18.52 2.58 9.00
CA ASN A 112 18.42 3.83 9.73
C ASN A 112 16.99 4.34 9.72
N ASN A 113 16.29 4.20 10.85
CA ASN A 113 14.97 4.78 11.02
C ASN A 113 15.08 6.30 11.19
N VAL A 114 14.59 7.05 10.22
CA VAL A 114 14.61 8.51 10.19
C VAL A 114 13.27 9.14 10.60
N TYR A 115 12.36 8.37 11.18
CA TYR A 115 11.02 8.81 11.54
C TYR A 115 10.98 10.06 12.42
N THR A 116 11.93 10.17 13.38
CA THR A 116 12.03 11.31 14.33
C THR A 116 12.99 12.40 13.88
N VAL A 117 13.57 12.30 12.70
CA VAL A 117 14.56 13.27 12.20
C VAL A 117 13.83 14.45 11.56
N PRO A 118 14.00 15.69 12.08
CA PRO A 118 13.17 16.84 11.70
C PRO A 118 13.16 17.19 10.21
N VAL A 119 14.26 16.94 9.49
CA VAL A 119 14.33 17.24 8.04
C VAL A 119 13.33 16.40 7.22
N TYR A 120 12.83 15.30 7.77
CA TYR A 120 11.84 14.42 7.13
C TYR A 120 10.39 14.71 7.57
N ASP A 121 10.13 15.73 8.38
CA ASP A 121 8.78 16.01 8.92
C ASP A 121 7.74 16.26 7.82
N GLU A 122 8.11 16.94 6.75
CA GLU A 122 7.21 17.22 5.63
C GLU A 122 6.86 15.93 4.88
N ILE A 123 7.86 15.16 4.48
CA ILE A 123 7.65 13.89 3.75
C ILE A 123 6.92 12.87 4.63
N ARG A 124 7.23 12.82 5.94
CA ARG A 124 6.53 11.95 6.88
C ARG A 124 5.04 12.28 6.93
N ARG A 125 4.66 13.56 6.98
CA ARG A 125 3.26 14.02 6.96
C ARG A 125 2.56 13.67 5.64
N GLU A 126 3.23 13.89 4.52
CA GLU A 126 2.70 13.55 3.19
C GLU A 126 2.40 12.05 3.09
N LEU A 127 3.37 11.21 3.43
CA LEU A 127 3.20 9.75 3.40
C LEU A 127 2.12 9.26 4.37
N ALA A 128 2.04 9.84 5.57
CA ALA A 128 1.03 9.49 6.55
C ALA A 128 -0.37 9.89 6.09
N THR A 129 -0.50 11.04 5.45
CA THR A 129 -1.77 11.50 4.86
C THR A 129 -2.20 10.57 3.72
N ASN A 130 -1.28 10.20 2.85
CA ASN A 130 -1.55 9.25 1.77
C ASN A 130 -2.00 7.89 2.34
N LEU A 131 -1.24 7.33 3.28
CA LEU A 131 -1.61 6.07 3.94
C LEU A 131 -3.00 6.15 4.58
N TYR A 132 -3.29 7.22 5.32
CA TYR A 132 -4.59 7.43 5.95
C TYR A 132 -5.74 7.43 4.93
N LEU A 133 -5.59 8.14 3.82
CA LEU A 133 -6.63 8.21 2.78
C LEU A 133 -6.85 6.84 2.14
N GLN A 134 -5.79 6.11 1.82
CA GLN A 134 -5.89 4.77 1.24
C GLN A 134 -6.53 3.75 2.20
N LEU A 135 -6.20 3.81 3.50
CA LEU A 135 -6.84 2.94 4.50
C LEU A 135 -8.34 3.19 4.59
N ARG A 136 -8.74 4.45 4.54
CA ARG A 136 -10.17 4.82 4.55
C ARG A 136 -10.91 4.34 3.31
N GLU A 137 -10.32 4.52 2.13
CA GLU A 137 -10.89 4.08 0.87
C GLU A 137 -11.11 2.55 0.85
N ARG A 138 -10.19 1.80 1.48
CA ARG A 138 -10.25 0.33 1.58
C ARG A 138 -11.08 -0.18 2.76
N GLY A 139 -11.74 0.68 3.52
CA GLY A 139 -12.58 0.28 4.63
C GLY A 139 -11.86 0.02 5.96
N ASP A 140 -10.56 0.25 6.06
CA ASP A 140 -9.81 0.15 7.33
C ASP A 140 -9.99 1.40 8.20
N HIS A 141 -11.25 1.72 8.45
CA HIS A 141 -11.63 2.93 9.20
C HIS A 141 -11.11 2.94 10.63
N SER A 142 -11.02 1.77 11.25
CA SER A 142 -10.57 1.64 12.65
C SER A 142 -9.11 2.03 12.81
N PHE A 143 -8.23 1.50 11.95
CA PHE A 143 -6.82 1.86 11.98
C PHE A 143 -6.59 3.31 11.54
N ALA A 144 -7.27 3.76 10.50
CA ALA A 144 -7.20 5.15 10.05
C ALA A 144 -7.60 6.12 11.16
N LYS A 145 -8.69 5.86 11.89
CA LYS A 145 -9.13 6.69 13.02
C LYS A 145 -8.11 6.68 14.15
N TRP A 146 -7.58 5.52 14.50
CA TRP A 146 -6.52 5.40 15.49
C TRP A 146 -5.27 6.21 15.07
N MET A 147 -4.81 6.03 13.85
CA MET A 147 -3.66 6.71 13.29
C MET A 147 -3.81 8.24 13.37
N ALA A 148 -4.97 8.78 12.98
CA ALA A 148 -5.25 10.20 13.06
C ALA A 148 -5.29 10.76 14.49
N ALA A 149 -5.67 9.92 15.47
CA ALA A 149 -5.79 10.34 16.87
C ALA A 149 -4.50 10.19 17.67
N MET A 150 -3.63 9.24 17.30
CA MET A 150 -2.48 8.82 18.12
C MET A 150 -1.14 9.17 17.51
N THR A 151 -1.12 9.67 16.28
CA THR A 151 0.11 10.15 15.64
C THR A 151 0.14 11.68 15.66
N ASP A 152 1.33 12.27 15.76
CA ASP A 152 1.55 13.73 15.71
C ASP A 152 1.36 14.31 14.29
N PHE A 153 0.60 13.59 13.46
CA PHE A 153 0.27 14.07 12.13
C PHE A 153 -0.96 14.96 12.23
N ASP A 154 -0.84 16.22 11.79
CA ASP A 154 -1.98 17.07 11.44
C ASP A 154 -2.68 16.49 10.20
N ILE A 155 -3.13 15.23 10.29
CA ILE A 155 -3.96 14.65 9.25
C ILE A 155 -5.28 15.39 9.31
N PRO A 156 -5.71 16.08 8.24
CA PRO A 156 -7.01 16.71 8.22
C PRO A 156 -8.03 15.60 8.44
N LEU A 157 -8.66 15.59 9.62
CA LEU A 157 -9.81 14.74 9.87
C LEU A 157 -10.85 15.16 8.85
N VAL A 158 -10.92 14.42 7.76
CA VAL A 158 -12.02 14.55 6.82
C VAL A 158 -13.25 14.19 7.64
N ASN A 159 -13.99 15.21 8.04
CA ASN A 159 -15.22 15.07 8.79
C ASN A 159 -16.17 14.26 7.90
N THR A 160 -16.17 12.95 8.03
CA THR A 160 -17.26 12.11 7.54
C THR A 160 -18.43 12.40 8.47
N ALA A 161 -19.08 13.53 8.18
CA ALA A 161 -20.31 13.87 8.80
C ALA A 161 -21.32 12.77 8.48
N ARG A 162 -21.75 12.08 9.53
CA ARG A 162 -23.10 11.52 9.69
C ARG A 162 -23.72 10.60 8.63
N SER A 163 -23.08 10.25 7.51
CA SER A 163 -23.70 9.34 6.54
C SER A 163 -23.51 7.85 6.86
N ASP A 164 -22.50 7.50 7.67
CA ASP A 164 -22.16 6.10 7.90
C ASP A 164 -22.80 5.50 9.17
N LEU A 165 -23.55 6.28 9.93
CA LEU A 165 -24.28 5.79 11.11
C LEU A 165 -25.76 5.47 10.83
N ASP A 166 -26.30 5.92 9.70
CA ASP A 166 -27.72 5.72 9.38
C ASP A 166 -27.99 4.41 8.63
N GLU A 167 -26.97 3.71 8.12
CA GLU A 167 -27.16 2.41 7.45
C GLU A 167 -27.17 1.20 8.40
N VAL A 168 -26.77 1.35 9.66
CA VAL A 168 -26.72 0.21 10.61
C VAL A 168 -27.99 0.06 11.45
N THR A 169 -28.97 0.96 11.32
CA THR A 169 -30.20 0.93 12.12
C THR A 169 -31.47 0.63 11.33
N SER A 170 -31.37 0.13 10.10
CA SER A 170 -32.53 -0.30 9.33
C SER A 170 -32.39 -1.75 8.87
N ASP A 171 -32.45 -2.68 9.83
CA ASP A 171 -32.94 -4.06 9.70
C ASP A 171 -33.45 -4.58 11.05
#